data_f4c9ef155b05230fae5dcffc483c4e30
#
_entry.id   f4c9ef155b05230fae5dcffc483c4e30
#
_cell.length_a   1.000
_cell.length_b   1.000
_cell.length_c   1.000
_cell.angle_alpha   90.00
_cell.angle_beta   90.00
_cell.angle_gamma   90.00
#
_symmetry.space_group_name_H-M   'P 1'
#
loop_
_entity.id
_entity.type
_entity.pdbx_description
1 polymer ?
#
loop_
_entity_poly.entity_id
_entity_poly.type
_entity_poly.pdbx_seq_one_letter_code
_entity_poly.pdbx_strand_id
1 'polypeptide(L)'
;MTSSQSYKPFSHDVSAISLADTLSPADRYQELFVAVQMQRIFPDSKTFVDCAPRRHPEVILEAYRARCNEPGFDLGAFVHEYFSLYEMPVREFVANPDDSLAEHIDRLWPVLTRQPQDHPEHSSLLPLPHPYVVPGGRFTELYYWDSYFTMLGLDESGHCDLLRSMADNFAYLIDTYGHVPNGNRTYYLGRSQPPVFALMTELFEENGVYRASDYLPQLHKEYAFWMEGADALRPGERHRRCVCLADGVVLNRYWDERDTPREESYREDVETARASCRPRHEVYRDLRAGAESGWDFSSRWLDDAHRLATIRTTSILPIDLNALLYKLERQIAELSAVKGQQACAESFARRAEIRLAAIDHYLWNPRAGAYFDYDWRRGRQRDNLTAATLAPLFVRMASAEQAAAVAATVRARLLAPGGLATTEISGSGEQWDRPNGWAPLQWIAIRGLQHYGHDALALDIEERWLTIVSHLFERENKLVEKYVLRPCTEHAKGGEYPLQDGFGWTNGVTRKLMQQDPSHQANRCRAGHCRPPA
;
A
#
# COMPACT_ATOMS: atom_id res chain seq x y z
N MET A 1 21.79 37.61 9.01
CA MET A 1 20.53 38.26 8.58
C MET A 1 19.88 37.30 7.61
N THR A 2 19.09 36.39 8.14
CA THR A 2 18.33 35.37 7.39
C THR A 2 17.00 35.99 6.96
N SER A 3 16.79 36.14 5.67
CA SER A 3 15.55 36.64 5.10
C SER A 3 14.43 35.65 5.40
N SER A 4 13.48 36.07 6.25
CA SER A 4 12.20 35.38 6.42
C SER A 4 11.41 35.50 5.11
N GLN A 5 11.46 34.49 4.27
CA GLN A 5 10.45 34.33 3.22
C GLN A 5 9.09 34.06 3.89
N SER A 6 8.20 35.02 3.82
CA SER A 6 6.82 34.86 4.25
C SER A 6 6.12 33.86 3.34
N TYR A 7 5.82 32.71 3.87
CA TYR A 7 5.06 31.64 3.22
C TYR A 7 3.62 32.14 2.98
N LYS A 8 3.20 32.17 1.72
CA LYS A 8 1.78 32.35 1.38
C LYS A 8 1.08 31.00 1.57
N PRO A 9 -0.05 30.95 2.29
CA PRO A 9 -0.84 29.73 2.37
C PRO A 9 -1.39 29.39 1.00
N PHE A 10 -1.55 28.06 0.76
CA PHE A 10 -2.13 27.45 -0.42
C PHE A 10 -3.25 28.27 -1.05
N SER A 11 -3.01 28.89 -2.19
CA SER A 11 -4.05 29.26 -3.13
C SER A 11 -3.98 28.24 -4.26
N HIS A 12 -4.75 27.15 -4.13
CA HIS A 12 -4.97 26.26 -5.24
C HIS A 12 -5.71 27.01 -6.32
N ASP A 13 -5.05 27.31 -7.41
CA ASP A 13 -5.74 27.65 -8.66
C ASP A 13 -6.30 26.35 -9.24
N VAL A 14 -7.37 25.85 -8.58
CA VAL A 14 -8.06 24.58 -8.91
C VAL A 14 -8.97 24.76 -10.13
N SER A 15 -8.94 25.92 -10.77
CA SER A 15 -9.86 26.29 -11.86
C SER A 15 -9.65 25.52 -13.18
N ALA A 16 -8.65 24.64 -13.28
CA ALA A 16 -8.36 23.90 -14.50
C ALA A 16 -8.63 22.38 -14.44
N ILE A 17 -8.91 21.80 -13.25
CA ILE A 17 -9.22 20.37 -13.14
C ILE A 17 -10.74 20.24 -13.09
N SER A 18 -11.35 19.83 -14.21
CA SER A 18 -12.74 19.35 -14.21
C SER A 18 -12.86 18.25 -13.17
N LEU A 19 -13.87 18.33 -12.27
CA LEU A 19 -14.17 17.22 -11.36
C LEU A 19 -14.25 15.93 -12.18
N ALA A 20 -13.35 15.00 -11.91
CA ALA A 20 -13.29 13.75 -12.63
C ALA A 20 -14.62 13.01 -12.46
N ASP A 21 -15.14 12.46 -13.54
CA ASP A 21 -16.19 11.46 -13.46
C ASP A 21 -15.69 10.30 -12.59
N THR A 22 -16.40 10.02 -11.50
CA THR A 22 -16.03 8.99 -10.51
C THR A 22 -16.56 7.60 -10.84
N LEU A 23 -17.27 7.45 -11.97
CA LEU A 23 -17.77 6.14 -12.40
C LEU A 23 -16.61 5.21 -12.76
N SER A 24 -16.68 4.00 -12.25
CA SER A 24 -15.70 2.96 -12.55
C SER A 24 -15.91 2.36 -13.96
N PRO A 25 -14.92 1.65 -14.54
CA PRO A 25 -15.11 0.95 -15.80
C PRO A 25 -16.30 -0.03 -15.80
N ALA A 26 -16.55 -0.73 -14.69
CA ALA A 26 -17.71 -1.62 -14.57
C ALA A 26 -19.03 -0.83 -14.60
N ASP A 27 -19.09 0.34 -13.95
CA ASP A 27 -20.28 1.18 -13.95
C ASP A 27 -20.54 1.79 -15.36
N ARG A 28 -19.47 2.18 -16.07
CA ARG A 28 -19.54 2.80 -17.40
C ARG A 28 -19.90 1.82 -18.51
N TYR A 29 -19.28 0.64 -18.51
CA TYR A 29 -19.37 -0.31 -19.62
C TYR A 29 -20.25 -1.53 -19.32
N GLN A 30 -20.75 -1.68 -18.11
CA GLN A 30 -21.77 -2.64 -17.69
C GLN A 30 -21.54 -4.05 -18.29
N GLU A 31 -22.47 -4.54 -19.15
CA GLU A 31 -22.38 -5.86 -19.78
C GLU A 31 -21.18 -6.01 -20.72
N LEU A 32 -20.73 -4.94 -21.37
CA LEU A 32 -19.48 -4.95 -22.15
C LEU A 32 -18.28 -5.25 -21.27
N PHE A 33 -18.20 -4.60 -20.09
CA PHE A 33 -17.13 -4.85 -19.13
C PHE A 33 -17.07 -6.33 -18.74
N VAL A 34 -18.21 -6.91 -18.36
CA VAL A 34 -18.31 -8.32 -17.97
C VAL A 34 -17.90 -9.24 -19.13
N ALA A 35 -18.36 -8.94 -20.37
CA ALA A 35 -18.02 -9.73 -21.53
C ALA A 35 -16.51 -9.74 -21.81
N VAL A 36 -15.85 -8.58 -21.78
CA VAL A 36 -14.40 -8.46 -22.01
C VAL A 36 -13.60 -9.25 -20.97
N GLN A 37 -13.95 -9.11 -19.69
CA GLN A 37 -13.25 -9.79 -18.60
C GLN A 37 -13.44 -11.31 -18.67
N MET A 38 -14.67 -11.79 -18.85
CA MET A 38 -14.98 -13.22 -18.81
C MET A 38 -14.56 -13.97 -20.08
N GLN A 39 -14.53 -13.31 -21.25
CA GLN A 39 -14.03 -13.90 -22.50
C GLN A 39 -12.51 -13.82 -22.65
N ARG A 40 -11.82 -13.24 -21.67
CA ARG A 40 -10.35 -13.17 -21.64
C ARG A 40 -9.77 -12.45 -22.88
N ILE A 41 -10.35 -11.30 -23.25
CA ILE A 41 -9.83 -10.51 -24.38
C ILE A 41 -8.39 -10.04 -24.09
N PHE A 42 -8.07 -9.79 -22.82
CA PHE A 42 -6.72 -9.50 -22.34
C PHE A 42 -6.17 -10.63 -21.45
N PRO A 43 -4.85 -10.77 -21.33
CA PRO A 43 -4.23 -11.81 -20.51
C PRO A 43 -4.57 -11.69 -19.01
N ASP A 44 -4.76 -10.47 -18.52
CA ASP A 44 -5.15 -10.16 -17.14
C ASP A 44 -6.35 -9.23 -17.08
N SER A 45 -6.97 -9.10 -15.89
CA SER A 45 -8.16 -8.27 -15.70
C SER A 45 -7.83 -6.76 -15.60
N LYS A 46 -6.59 -6.38 -15.22
CA LYS A 46 -6.19 -4.97 -15.03
C LYS A 46 -6.02 -4.24 -16.37
N THR A 47 -5.53 -4.91 -17.39
CA THR A 47 -5.26 -4.28 -18.70
C THR A 47 -6.48 -3.55 -19.24
N PHE A 48 -7.67 -4.15 -19.17
CA PHE A 48 -8.88 -3.51 -19.72
C PHE A 48 -9.33 -2.29 -18.91
N VAL A 49 -9.28 -2.36 -17.58
CA VAL A 49 -9.72 -1.24 -16.72
C VAL A 49 -8.80 -0.01 -16.81
N ASP A 50 -7.59 -0.21 -17.29
CA ASP A 50 -6.59 0.84 -17.52
C ASP A 50 -6.60 1.37 -18.96
N CYS A 51 -7.32 0.73 -19.89
CA CYS A 51 -7.45 1.21 -21.25
C CYS A 51 -8.09 2.62 -21.29
N ALA A 52 -7.60 3.45 -22.20
CA ALA A 52 -8.21 4.72 -22.50
C ALA A 52 -9.27 4.55 -23.60
N PRO A 53 -10.52 5.04 -23.41
CA PRO A 53 -11.54 4.99 -24.44
C PRO A 53 -11.23 5.99 -25.55
N ARG A 54 -11.49 5.62 -26.81
CA ARG A 54 -11.33 6.50 -27.99
C ARG A 54 -12.56 7.35 -28.28
N ARG A 55 -13.67 7.09 -27.59
CA ARG A 55 -14.95 7.79 -27.70
C ARG A 55 -15.56 7.92 -26.31
N HIS A 56 -16.56 8.79 -26.17
CA HIS A 56 -17.31 8.93 -24.93
C HIS A 56 -17.87 7.55 -24.50
N PRO A 57 -17.78 7.17 -23.20
CA PRO A 57 -18.19 5.85 -22.72
C PRO A 57 -19.61 5.42 -23.09
N GLU A 58 -20.58 6.35 -23.07
CA GLU A 58 -21.97 6.07 -23.46
C GLU A 58 -22.08 5.64 -24.93
N VAL A 59 -21.37 6.33 -25.83
CA VAL A 59 -21.33 5.99 -27.26
C VAL A 59 -20.76 4.60 -27.49
N ILE A 60 -19.75 4.21 -26.71
CA ILE A 60 -19.14 2.88 -26.78
C ILE A 60 -20.15 1.81 -26.35
N LEU A 61 -20.85 2.04 -25.23
CA LEU A 61 -21.82 1.10 -24.69
C LEU A 61 -23.03 0.92 -25.63
N GLU A 62 -23.52 2.02 -26.21
CA GLU A 62 -24.59 1.99 -27.21
C GLU A 62 -24.16 1.22 -28.47
N ALA A 63 -22.95 1.48 -28.99
CA ALA A 63 -22.41 0.76 -30.14
C ALA A 63 -22.26 -0.74 -29.87
N TYR A 64 -21.84 -1.13 -28.67
CA TYR A 64 -21.76 -2.53 -28.24
C TYR A 64 -23.15 -3.18 -28.24
N ARG A 65 -24.15 -2.55 -27.63
CA ARG A 65 -25.53 -3.02 -27.56
C ARG A 65 -26.17 -3.22 -28.94
N ALA A 66 -25.86 -2.32 -29.86
CA ALA A 66 -26.36 -2.43 -31.24
C ALA A 66 -25.73 -3.61 -31.99
N ARG A 67 -24.47 -3.96 -31.74
CA ARG A 67 -23.69 -4.91 -32.55
C ARG A 67 -23.50 -6.28 -31.90
N CYS A 68 -23.57 -6.41 -30.58
CA CYS A 68 -23.17 -7.64 -29.85
C CYS A 68 -23.94 -8.89 -30.21
N ASN A 69 -25.15 -8.76 -30.79
CA ASN A 69 -25.98 -9.89 -31.25
C ASN A 69 -25.93 -10.12 -32.76
N GLU A 70 -25.14 -9.36 -33.52
CA GLU A 70 -25.00 -9.54 -34.96
C GLU A 70 -24.20 -10.82 -35.27
N PRO A 71 -24.60 -11.56 -36.34
CA PRO A 71 -23.82 -12.70 -36.79
C PRO A 71 -22.38 -12.30 -37.13
N GLY A 72 -21.40 -12.99 -36.54
CA GLY A 72 -19.99 -12.72 -36.77
C GLY A 72 -19.41 -11.55 -35.96
N PHE A 73 -20.10 -11.05 -34.95
CA PHE A 73 -19.55 -10.03 -34.04
C PHE A 73 -18.29 -10.57 -33.35
N ASP A 74 -17.20 -9.81 -33.47
CA ASP A 74 -15.92 -10.07 -32.82
C ASP A 74 -15.68 -9.04 -31.69
N LEU A 75 -15.77 -9.51 -30.45
CA LEU A 75 -15.57 -8.67 -29.26
C LEU A 75 -14.13 -8.12 -29.18
N GLY A 76 -13.12 -8.90 -29.56
CA GLY A 76 -11.72 -8.47 -29.56
C GLY A 76 -11.49 -7.31 -30.53
N ALA A 77 -11.99 -7.45 -31.78
CA ALA A 77 -11.95 -6.40 -32.78
C ALA A 77 -12.69 -5.14 -32.31
N PHE A 78 -13.87 -5.29 -31.69
CA PHE A 78 -14.62 -4.19 -31.11
C PHE A 78 -13.81 -3.45 -30.04
N VAL A 79 -13.19 -4.17 -29.11
CA VAL A 79 -12.38 -3.56 -28.05
C VAL A 79 -11.21 -2.78 -28.65
N HIS A 80 -10.50 -3.34 -29.62
CA HIS A 80 -9.40 -2.63 -30.29
C HIS A 80 -9.86 -1.41 -31.11
N GLU A 81 -11.09 -1.40 -31.62
CA GLU A 81 -11.68 -0.25 -32.30
C GLU A 81 -11.93 0.93 -31.33
N TYR A 82 -12.47 0.63 -30.14
CA TYR A 82 -12.99 1.64 -29.21
C TYR A 82 -12.05 1.99 -28.05
N PHE A 83 -11.05 1.18 -27.78
CA PHE A 83 -10.11 1.40 -26.68
C PHE A 83 -8.66 1.40 -27.20
N SER A 84 -7.82 2.17 -26.57
CA SER A 84 -6.39 2.08 -26.71
C SER A 84 -5.80 1.49 -25.43
N LEU A 85 -4.87 0.56 -25.58
CA LEU A 85 -3.92 0.27 -24.51
C LEU A 85 -3.27 1.61 -24.17
N TYR A 86 -3.45 2.06 -22.93
CA TYR A 86 -2.73 3.23 -22.46
C TYR A 86 -1.29 2.78 -22.19
N GLU A 87 -0.51 2.77 -23.26
CA GLU A 87 0.93 2.73 -23.12
C GLU A 87 1.33 4.12 -22.62
N MET A 88 1.56 4.20 -21.30
CA MET A 88 2.26 5.35 -20.74
C MET A 88 3.51 5.57 -21.60
N PRO A 89 3.90 6.82 -21.91
CA PRO A 89 5.19 7.07 -22.53
C PRO A 89 6.26 6.51 -21.58
N VAL A 90 6.54 5.24 -21.76
CA VAL A 90 7.65 4.58 -21.07
C VAL A 90 8.88 5.24 -21.66
N ARG A 91 9.52 6.11 -20.90
CA ARG A 91 10.91 6.44 -21.18
C ARG A 91 11.62 5.11 -21.06
N GLU A 92 12.06 4.56 -22.20
CA GLU A 92 12.77 3.28 -22.21
C GLU A 92 13.94 3.40 -21.23
N PHE A 93 13.85 2.66 -20.14
CA PHE A 93 14.95 2.57 -19.20
C PHE A 93 15.97 1.60 -19.77
N VAL A 94 17.05 2.15 -20.31
CA VAL A 94 18.21 1.35 -20.68
C VAL A 94 19.13 1.30 -19.48
N ALA A 95 19.15 0.14 -18.83
CA ALA A 95 20.05 -0.12 -17.71
C ALA A 95 21.51 -0.03 -18.21
N ASN A 96 22.33 0.77 -17.52
CA ASN A 96 23.75 0.84 -17.81
C ASN A 96 24.49 -0.18 -16.92
N PRO A 97 25.23 -1.14 -17.51
CA PRO A 97 25.92 -2.17 -16.73
C PRO A 97 27.05 -1.63 -15.84
N ASP A 98 27.50 -0.39 -16.07
CA ASP A 98 28.51 0.26 -15.24
C ASP A 98 27.94 1.04 -14.06
N ASP A 99 26.61 1.21 -13.96
CA ASP A 99 26.00 1.91 -12.86
C ASP A 99 26.19 1.16 -11.53
N SER A 100 26.48 1.90 -10.47
CA SER A 100 26.27 1.41 -9.10
C SER A 100 24.78 1.24 -8.80
N LEU A 101 24.45 0.50 -7.75
CA LEU A 101 23.07 0.32 -7.32
C LEU A 101 22.37 1.66 -7.01
N ALA A 102 23.09 2.63 -6.40
CA ALA A 102 22.57 3.96 -6.14
C ALA A 102 22.28 4.74 -7.43
N GLU A 103 23.25 4.76 -8.37
CA GLU A 103 23.09 5.44 -9.67
C GLU A 103 21.94 4.84 -10.49
N HIS A 104 21.77 3.52 -10.45
CA HIS A 104 20.66 2.84 -11.09
C HIS A 104 19.31 3.28 -10.52
N ILE A 105 19.18 3.32 -9.18
CA ILE A 105 17.97 3.82 -8.51
C ILE A 105 17.71 5.28 -8.88
N ASP A 106 18.72 6.13 -8.80
CA ASP A 106 18.58 7.57 -9.08
C ASP A 106 18.14 7.84 -10.52
N ARG A 107 18.53 6.98 -11.49
CA ARG A 107 18.08 7.04 -12.90
C ARG A 107 16.68 6.51 -13.12
N LEU A 108 16.14 5.68 -12.22
CA LEU A 108 14.77 5.18 -12.31
C LEU A 108 13.72 6.25 -11.94
N TRP A 109 14.03 7.22 -11.07
CA TRP A 109 13.05 8.21 -10.64
C TRP A 109 12.39 8.99 -11.80
N PRO A 110 13.14 9.51 -12.81
CA PRO A 110 12.53 10.15 -13.96
C PRO A 110 11.65 9.20 -14.80
N VAL A 111 11.97 7.91 -14.85
CA VAL A 111 11.19 6.88 -15.57
C VAL A 111 9.88 6.58 -14.87
N LEU A 112 9.90 6.57 -13.55
CA LEU A 112 8.72 6.32 -12.70
C LEU A 112 7.86 7.57 -12.48
N THR A 113 8.33 8.76 -12.89
CA THR A 113 7.60 10.02 -12.72
C THR A 113 6.54 10.20 -13.82
N ARG A 114 5.33 10.55 -13.42
CA ARG A 114 4.19 10.90 -14.29
C ARG A 114 3.90 12.38 -14.19
N GLN A 115 3.41 12.94 -15.29
CA GLN A 115 3.06 14.35 -15.38
C GLN A 115 1.53 14.54 -15.38
N PRO A 116 1.00 15.65 -14.84
CA PRO A 116 -0.44 15.92 -14.84
C PRO A 116 -1.10 15.86 -16.22
N GLN A 117 -0.38 16.28 -17.27
CA GLN A 117 -0.87 16.29 -18.66
C GLN A 117 -0.93 14.88 -19.28
N ASP A 118 -0.36 13.87 -18.64
CA ASP A 118 -0.40 12.49 -19.16
C ASP A 118 -1.74 11.79 -18.89
N HIS A 119 -2.75 12.53 -18.43
CA HIS A 119 -4.08 12.02 -18.10
C HIS A 119 -4.95 11.84 -19.36
N PRO A 120 -5.33 10.61 -19.75
CA PRO A 120 -6.22 10.39 -20.90
C PRO A 120 -7.68 10.73 -20.55
N GLU A 121 -8.36 11.40 -21.47
CA GLU A 121 -9.78 11.71 -21.32
C GLU A 121 -10.62 10.42 -21.11
N HIS A 122 -11.61 10.50 -20.24
CA HIS A 122 -12.57 9.44 -19.94
C HIS A 122 -11.93 8.13 -19.44
N SER A 123 -10.62 8.09 -19.15
CA SER A 123 -9.97 6.91 -18.54
C SER A 123 -10.41 6.73 -17.09
N SER A 124 -10.04 5.58 -16.50
CA SER A 124 -10.25 5.35 -15.07
C SER A 124 -9.27 6.13 -14.17
N LEU A 125 -8.22 6.74 -14.75
CA LEU A 125 -7.21 7.49 -13.99
C LEU A 125 -7.83 8.75 -13.39
N LEU A 126 -7.62 9.00 -12.11
CA LEU A 126 -8.00 10.26 -11.45
C LEU A 126 -6.90 11.29 -11.68
N PRO A 127 -7.24 12.49 -12.16
CA PRO A 127 -6.25 13.53 -12.43
C PRO A 127 -5.61 14.02 -11.13
N LEU A 128 -4.31 14.28 -11.18
CA LEU A 128 -3.55 14.88 -10.10
C LEU A 128 -2.92 16.19 -10.55
N PRO A 129 -2.88 17.22 -9.68
CA PRO A 129 -2.41 18.56 -10.08
C PRO A 129 -0.88 18.65 -10.28
N HIS A 130 -0.10 17.74 -9.69
CA HIS A 130 1.35 17.81 -9.70
C HIS A 130 1.98 16.51 -10.20
N PRO A 131 3.27 16.53 -10.62
CA PRO A 131 4.01 15.31 -10.92
C PRO A 131 4.03 14.33 -9.76
N TYR A 132 4.04 13.03 -10.06
CA TYR A 132 4.04 11.98 -9.05
C TYR A 132 4.82 10.75 -9.51
N VAL A 133 5.32 9.98 -8.54
CA VAL A 133 6.07 8.75 -8.79
C VAL A 133 5.15 7.54 -8.61
N VAL A 134 5.19 6.63 -9.58
CA VAL A 134 4.41 5.38 -9.56
C VAL A 134 5.29 4.20 -9.11
N PRO A 135 4.69 3.08 -8.63
CA PRO A 135 5.47 1.90 -8.25
C PRO A 135 6.29 1.30 -9.40
N GLY A 136 5.77 1.32 -10.61
CA GLY A 136 6.44 0.79 -11.81
C GLY A 136 5.84 -0.53 -12.29
N GLY A 137 6.36 -1.03 -13.42
CA GLY A 137 5.82 -2.21 -14.09
C GLY A 137 4.36 -1.98 -14.51
N ARG A 138 3.47 -2.92 -14.14
CA ARG A 138 2.02 -2.82 -14.41
C ARG A 138 1.31 -1.77 -13.54
N PHE A 139 1.95 -1.23 -12.51
CA PHE A 139 1.40 -0.24 -11.58
C PHE A 139 1.78 1.17 -12.05
N THR A 140 0.94 1.72 -12.91
CA THR A 140 1.17 2.98 -13.64
C THR A 140 0.48 4.19 -13.00
N GLU A 141 -0.22 3.99 -11.90
CA GLU A 141 -0.90 4.98 -11.07
C GLU A 141 -0.17 5.23 -9.75
N LEU A 142 -0.51 6.33 -9.06
CA LEU A 142 -0.07 6.60 -7.69
C LEU A 142 -0.77 5.62 -6.74
N TYR A 143 0.00 4.91 -5.92
CA TYR A 143 -0.51 4.08 -4.83
C TYR A 143 -0.19 4.70 -3.48
N TYR A 144 -1.11 4.56 -2.51
CA TYR A 144 -1.04 5.30 -1.27
C TYR A 144 0.15 4.87 -0.40
N TRP A 145 0.13 3.67 0.17
CA TRP A 145 1.17 3.28 1.14
C TRP A 145 2.53 3.05 0.48
N ASP A 146 2.55 2.61 -0.80
CA ASP A 146 3.76 2.46 -1.61
C ASP A 146 4.55 3.77 -1.69
N SER A 147 3.83 4.88 -1.80
CA SER A 147 4.43 6.19 -1.94
C SER A 147 5.24 6.61 -0.71
N TYR A 148 4.84 6.23 0.50
CA TYR A 148 5.63 6.53 1.70
C TYR A 148 7.04 5.92 1.60
N PHE A 149 7.13 4.67 1.22
CA PHE A 149 8.42 3.97 1.09
C PHE A 149 9.24 4.47 -0.11
N THR A 150 8.57 4.83 -1.20
CA THR A 150 9.19 5.47 -2.37
C THR A 150 9.81 6.83 -1.99
N MET A 151 9.09 7.64 -1.23
CA MET A 151 9.53 8.97 -0.77
C MET A 151 10.80 8.93 0.07
N LEU A 152 11.05 7.85 0.82
CA LEU A 152 12.31 7.67 1.57
C LEU A 152 13.53 7.76 0.66
N GLY A 153 13.44 7.18 -0.55
CA GLY A 153 14.51 7.22 -1.52
C GLY A 153 14.57 8.52 -2.31
N LEU A 154 13.44 9.15 -2.60
CA LEU A 154 13.41 10.45 -3.27
C LEU A 154 14.15 11.52 -2.47
N ASP A 155 13.99 11.50 -1.16
CA ASP A 155 14.74 12.34 -0.23
C ASP A 155 16.24 12.14 -0.37
N GLU A 156 16.71 10.90 -0.26
CA GLU A 156 18.14 10.57 -0.34
C GLU A 156 18.76 10.81 -1.72
N SER A 157 17.93 10.81 -2.77
CA SER A 157 18.34 11.13 -4.15
C SER A 157 18.25 12.63 -4.49
N GLY A 158 17.88 13.49 -3.51
CA GLY A 158 17.82 14.94 -3.66
C GLY A 158 16.61 15.45 -4.47
N HIS A 159 15.55 14.64 -4.64
CA HIS A 159 14.35 15.01 -5.39
C HIS A 159 13.29 15.71 -4.51
N CYS A 160 13.68 16.76 -3.78
CA CYS A 160 12.79 17.52 -2.88
C CYS A 160 11.56 18.12 -3.59
N ASP A 161 11.70 18.49 -4.89
CA ASP A 161 10.56 19.01 -5.67
C ASP A 161 9.51 17.93 -5.95
N LEU A 162 9.90 16.67 -6.15
CA LEU A 162 8.98 15.54 -6.27
C LEU A 162 8.31 15.23 -4.93
N LEU A 163 9.05 15.27 -3.82
CA LEU A 163 8.48 15.14 -2.48
C LEU A 163 7.38 16.17 -2.23
N ARG A 164 7.62 17.43 -2.61
CA ARG A 164 6.62 18.50 -2.50
C ARG A 164 5.41 18.23 -3.36
N SER A 165 5.61 17.88 -4.63
CA SER A 165 4.55 17.54 -5.57
C SER A 165 3.68 16.38 -5.07
N MET A 166 4.28 15.34 -4.52
CA MET A 166 3.55 14.21 -3.94
C MET A 166 2.78 14.61 -2.68
N ALA A 167 3.36 15.45 -1.81
CA ALA A 167 2.66 15.99 -0.64
C ALA A 167 1.39 16.75 -1.03
N ASP A 168 1.50 17.62 -2.02
CA ASP A 168 0.36 18.40 -2.54
C ASP A 168 -0.68 17.50 -3.19
N ASN A 169 -0.28 16.45 -3.91
CA ASN A 169 -1.20 15.47 -4.49
C ASN A 169 -1.96 14.66 -3.42
N PHE A 170 -1.32 14.25 -2.33
CA PHE A 170 -2.02 13.55 -1.24
C PHE A 170 -2.99 14.46 -0.51
N ALA A 171 -2.61 15.71 -0.23
CA ALA A 171 -3.52 16.70 0.32
C ALA A 171 -4.73 16.94 -0.60
N TYR A 172 -4.51 17.06 -1.91
CA TYR A 172 -5.56 17.18 -2.92
C TYR A 172 -6.52 15.98 -2.93
N LEU A 173 -6.00 14.75 -2.88
CA LEU A 173 -6.82 13.53 -2.83
C LEU A 173 -7.71 13.50 -1.59
N ILE A 174 -7.15 13.81 -0.41
CA ILE A 174 -7.90 13.86 0.85
C ILE A 174 -8.94 14.99 0.80
N ASP A 175 -8.59 16.14 0.27
CA ASP A 175 -9.52 17.28 0.17
C ASP A 175 -10.68 17.01 -0.78
N THR A 176 -10.42 16.28 -1.87
CA THR A 176 -11.40 15.97 -2.91
C THR A 176 -12.30 14.80 -2.55
N TYR A 177 -11.72 13.70 -2.03
CA TYR A 177 -12.42 12.42 -1.81
C TYR A 177 -12.65 12.09 -0.33
N GLY A 178 -12.14 12.88 0.61
CA GLY A 178 -12.22 12.64 2.05
C GLY A 178 -11.19 11.63 2.58
N HIS A 179 -10.46 10.96 1.70
CA HIS A 179 -9.41 9.98 2.01
C HIS A 179 -8.43 9.87 0.84
N VAL A 180 -7.33 9.15 1.04
CA VAL A 180 -6.48 8.72 -0.06
C VAL A 180 -7.02 7.40 -0.60
N PRO A 181 -7.46 7.32 -1.88
CA PRO A 181 -7.83 6.06 -2.49
C PRO A 181 -6.64 5.08 -2.54
N ASN A 182 -6.92 3.79 -2.66
CA ASN A 182 -5.89 2.73 -2.81
C ASN A 182 -4.84 3.10 -3.87
N GLY A 183 -5.28 3.67 -5.00
CA GLY A 183 -4.49 4.33 -6.03
C GLY A 183 -5.37 5.35 -6.76
N ASN A 184 -4.79 6.22 -7.58
CA ASN A 184 -5.54 7.27 -8.27
C ASN A 184 -6.30 6.75 -9.51
N ARG A 185 -7.21 5.78 -9.26
CA ARG A 185 -8.15 5.23 -10.25
C ARG A 185 -9.58 5.23 -9.71
N THR A 186 -10.56 5.42 -10.58
CA THR A 186 -11.99 5.47 -10.19
C THR A 186 -12.46 4.19 -9.51
N TYR A 187 -11.96 3.03 -9.91
CA TYR A 187 -12.32 1.74 -9.32
C TYR A 187 -11.68 1.48 -7.94
N TYR A 188 -10.81 2.38 -7.48
CA TYR A 188 -10.21 2.35 -6.15
C TYR A 188 -10.90 3.26 -5.12
N LEU A 189 -11.86 4.09 -5.54
CA LEU A 189 -12.50 5.09 -4.66
C LEU A 189 -13.27 4.48 -3.48
N GLY A 190 -13.70 3.21 -3.57
CA GLY A 190 -14.41 2.52 -2.49
C GLY A 190 -13.53 2.10 -1.31
N ARG A 191 -12.20 2.15 -1.45
CA ARG A 191 -11.23 1.73 -0.44
C ARG A 191 -9.97 2.59 -0.42
N SER A 192 -9.27 2.56 0.70
CA SER A 192 -7.95 3.17 0.88
C SER A 192 -6.83 2.12 0.82
N GLN A 193 -5.72 2.40 1.47
CA GLN A 193 -4.65 1.50 1.89
C GLN A 193 -4.26 1.83 3.34
N PRO A 194 -3.29 1.15 3.98
CA PRO A 194 -2.85 1.50 5.33
C PRO A 194 -2.59 3.00 5.49
N PRO A 195 -3.16 3.67 6.52
CA PRO A 195 -3.14 5.12 6.66
C PRO A 195 -1.75 5.62 7.09
N VAL A 196 -0.92 5.93 6.12
CA VAL A 196 0.47 6.36 6.32
C VAL A 196 0.67 7.87 6.14
N PHE A 197 -0.38 8.66 5.91
CA PHE A 197 -0.25 10.10 5.68
C PHE A 197 0.35 10.84 6.89
N ALA A 198 0.03 10.39 8.10
CA ALA A 198 0.68 10.89 9.31
C ALA A 198 2.21 10.73 9.28
N LEU A 199 2.72 9.58 8.79
CA LEU A 199 4.15 9.33 8.61
C LEU A 199 4.75 10.19 7.48
N MET A 200 3.98 10.40 6.40
CA MET A 200 4.40 11.26 5.29
C MET A 200 4.58 12.71 5.75
N THR A 201 3.67 13.23 6.59
CA THR A 201 3.77 14.61 7.07
C THR A 201 5.00 14.84 7.95
N GLU A 202 5.43 13.82 8.72
CA GLU A 202 6.71 13.87 9.44
C GLU A 202 7.89 13.92 8.47
N LEU A 203 7.89 13.06 7.45
CA LEU A 203 8.93 13.04 6.43
C LEU A 203 9.04 14.38 5.69
N PHE A 204 7.91 15.05 5.39
CA PHE A 204 7.91 16.36 4.76
C PHE A 204 8.51 17.43 5.65
N GLU A 205 8.25 17.38 6.95
CA GLU A 205 8.82 18.33 7.92
C GLU A 205 10.32 18.09 8.14
N GLU A 206 10.74 16.83 8.28
CA GLU A 206 12.16 16.44 8.41
C GLU A 206 12.99 16.93 7.22
N ASN A 207 12.42 16.92 6.02
CA ASN A 207 13.07 17.35 4.78
C ASN A 207 12.85 18.83 4.43
N GLY A 208 12.20 19.59 5.31
CA GLY A 208 11.96 21.02 5.11
C GLY A 208 11.02 21.35 3.95
N VAL A 209 10.22 20.38 3.51
CA VAL A 209 9.23 20.56 2.41
C VAL A 209 8.07 21.41 2.91
N TYR A 210 7.40 20.96 3.98
CA TYR A 210 6.30 21.65 4.64
C TYR A 210 6.33 21.32 6.15
N ARG A 211 5.60 22.11 6.95
CA ARG A 211 5.37 21.76 8.37
C ARG A 211 4.26 20.70 8.46
N ALA A 212 4.46 19.67 9.27
CA ALA A 212 3.44 18.66 9.53
C ALA A 212 2.10 19.29 9.97
N SER A 213 2.16 20.38 10.74
CA SER A 213 0.97 21.10 11.21
C SER A 213 0.14 21.79 10.12
N ASP A 214 0.67 21.95 8.92
CA ASP A 214 -0.07 22.53 7.79
C ASP A 214 -1.06 21.52 7.20
N TYR A 215 -0.85 20.23 7.43
CA TYR A 215 -1.71 19.12 7.00
C TYR A 215 -2.74 18.68 8.05
N LEU A 216 -2.85 19.38 9.19
CA LEU A 216 -3.79 19.03 10.24
C LEU A 216 -5.25 18.87 9.74
N PRO A 217 -5.78 19.72 8.83
CA PRO A 217 -7.12 19.53 8.27
C PRO A 217 -7.27 18.21 7.49
N GLN A 218 -6.27 17.80 6.74
CA GLN A 218 -6.28 16.56 5.95
C GLN A 218 -6.17 15.33 6.87
N LEU A 219 -5.33 15.38 7.92
CA LEU A 219 -5.26 14.32 8.93
C LEU A 219 -6.61 14.12 9.63
N HIS A 220 -7.34 15.19 9.93
CA HIS A 220 -8.71 15.09 10.47
C HIS A 220 -9.69 14.43 9.49
N LYS A 221 -9.63 14.75 8.19
CA LYS A 221 -10.49 14.15 7.17
C LYS A 221 -10.18 12.65 7.01
N GLU A 222 -8.90 12.28 6.95
CA GLU A 222 -8.50 10.88 6.90
C GLU A 222 -8.98 10.11 8.15
N TYR A 223 -8.82 10.69 9.33
CA TYR A 223 -9.34 10.10 10.57
C TYR A 223 -10.86 9.90 10.51
N ALA A 224 -11.60 10.90 10.02
CA ALA A 224 -13.05 10.82 9.87
C ALA A 224 -13.48 9.68 8.93
N PHE A 225 -12.76 9.43 7.84
CA PHE A 225 -12.99 8.30 6.93
C PHE A 225 -12.82 6.94 7.65
N TRP A 226 -11.73 6.78 8.41
CA TRP A 226 -11.48 5.53 9.14
C TRP A 226 -12.45 5.30 10.31
N MET A 227 -12.99 6.36 10.89
CA MET A 227 -13.88 6.31 12.05
C MET A 227 -15.35 6.56 11.71
N GLU A 228 -15.72 6.54 10.43
CA GLU A 228 -17.07 6.78 9.99
C GLU A 228 -18.07 5.86 10.70
N GLY A 229 -19.10 6.48 11.33
CA GLY A 229 -20.16 5.78 12.06
C GLY A 229 -19.77 5.22 13.43
N ALA A 230 -18.52 5.37 13.87
CA ALA A 230 -18.05 4.83 15.16
C ALA A 230 -18.86 5.29 16.37
N ASP A 231 -19.22 6.58 16.42
CA ASP A 231 -19.91 7.20 17.57
C ASP A 231 -21.35 6.70 17.76
N ALA A 232 -21.95 6.06 16.75
CA ALA A 232 -23.30 5.51 16.81
C ALA A 232 -23.35 4.03 17.20
N LEU A 233 -22.18 3.35 17.26
CA LEU A 233 -22.11 1.91 17.51
C LEU A 233 -22.36 1.56 18.97
N ARG A 234 -23.14 0.51 19.19
CA ARG A 234 -23.31 -0.15 20.49
C ARG A 234 -22.41 -1.38 20.59
N PRO A 235 -22.13 -1.88 21.80
CA PRO A 235 -21.38 -3.11 21.99
C PRO A 235 -21.90 -4.27 21.11
N GLY A 236 -21.00 -4.89 20.35
CA GLY A 236 -21.29 -5.97 19.39
C GLY A 236 -21.70 -5.50 17.99
N GLU A 237 -21.92 -4.20 17.78
CA GLU A 237 -22.26 -3.65 16.47
C GLU A 237 -21.02 -3.30 15.63
N ARG A 238 -21.25 -3.11 14.35
CA ARG A 238 -20.23 -2.73 13.38
C ARG A 238 -20.78 -1.84 12.28
N HIS A 239 -19.98 -0.94 11.80
CA HIS A 239 -20.27 -0.16 10.61
C HIS A 239 -18.98 0.02 9.79
N ARG A 240 -19.02 -0.37 8.53
CA ARG A 240 -17.87 -0.24 7.61
C ARG A 240 -16.56 -0.68 8.28
N ARG A 241 -15.63 0.25 8.48
CA ARG A 241 -14.28 0.03 9.05
C ARG A 241 -14.26 -0.10 10.57
N CYS A 242 -15.36 0.21 11.25
CA CYS A 242 -15.45 0.24 12.71
C CYS A 242 -16.17 -0.99 13.27
N VAL A 243 -15.62 -1.58 14.31
CA VAL A 243 -16.21 -2.67 15.09
C VAL A 243 -16.19 -2.27 16.56
N CYS A 244 -17.39 -2.18 17.18
CA CYS A 244 -17.53 -1.97 18.62
C CYS A 244 -17.55 -3.34 19.31
N LEU A 245 -16.54 -3.61 20.11
CA LEU A 245 -16.41 -4.87 20.84
C LEU A 245 -17.39 -4.93 22.02
N ALA A 246 -17.48 -6.09 22.67
CA ALA A 246 -18.48 -6.34 23.72
C ALA A 246 -18.36 -5.41 24.94
N ASP A 247 -17.18 -4.87 25.20
CA ASP A 247 -16.87 -3.89 26.25
C ASP A 247 -17.12 -2.43 25.85
N GLY A 248 -17.56 -2.20 24.60
CA GLY A 248 -17.82 -0.86 24.06
C GLY A 248 -16.62 -0.19 23.40
N VAL A 249 -15.47 -0.85 23.35
CA VAL A 249 -14.29 -0.31 22.68
C VAL A 249 -14.40 -0.50 21.16
N VAL A 250 -14.02 0.53 20.39
CA VAL A 250 -14.00 0.48 18.93
C VAL A 250 -12.59 0.25 18.43
N LEU A 251 -12.43 -0.81 17.61
CA LEU A 251 -11.24 -1.07 16.81
C LEU A 251 -11.61 -1.13 15.32
N ASN A 252 -10.60 -0.99 14.46
CA ASN A 252 -10.81 -0.89 13.03
C ASN A 252 -10.43 -2.18 12.29
N ARG A 253 -11.10 -2.40 11.16
CA ARG A 253 -10.84 -3.44 10.16
C ARG A 253 -10.72 -2.82 8.78
N TYR A 254 -10.15 -3.56 7.84
CA TYR A 254 -10.20 -3.18 6.43
C TYR A 254 -11.59 -3.44 5.84
N TRP A 255 -11.99 -2.60 4.88
CA TRP A 255 -13.33 -2.61 4.29
C TRP A 255 -13.34 -1.89 2.94
N ASP A 256 -14.13 -2.37 1.99
CA ASP A 256 -14.47 -1.65 0.75
C ASP A 256 -15.99 -1.41 0.70
N GLU A 257 -16.42 -0.29 0.14
CA GLU A 257 -17.84 0.05 0.01
C GLU A 257 -18.57 -0.89 -0.94
N ARG A 258 -17.86 -1.47 -1.93
CA ARG A 258 -18.41 -2.42 -2.90
C ARG A 258 -18.30 -3.85 -2.41
N ASP A 259 -19.25 -4.70 -2.85
CA ASP A 259 -19.31 -6.15 -2.62
C ASP A 259 -19.43 -6.93 -3.93
N THR A 260 -18.92 -6.35 -5.00
CA THR A 260 -18.74 -6.91 -6.34
C THR A 260 -17.28 -7.34 -6.54
N PRO A 261 -16.96 -8.16 -7.56
CA PRO A 261 -15.56 -8.47 -7.86
C PRO A 261 -14.71 -7.19 -8.03
N ARG A 262 -13.44 -7.22 -7.63
CA ARG A 262 -12.49 -6.14 -7.94
C ARG A 262 -12.39 -6.02 -9.46
N GLU A 263 -12.37 -4.81 -9.98
CA GLU A 263 -12.37 -4.61 -11.44
C GLU A 263 -11.04 -4.99 -12.07
N GLU A 264 -9.94 -4.71 -11.38
CA GLU A 264 -8.57 -5.04 -11.77
C GLU A 264 -8.20 -6.53 -11.61
N SER A 265 -9.06 -7.32 -10.96
CA SER A 265 -8.92 -8.78 -10.75
C SER A 265 -10.29 -9.47 -10.89
N TYR A 266 -11.10 -9.03 -11.85
CA TYR A 266 -12.51 -9.40 -11.93
C TYR A 266 -12.72 -10.91 -12.09
N ARG A 267 -12.02 -11.52 -13.03
CA ARG A 267 -12.11 -12.95 -13.30
C ARG A 267 -11.62 -13.78 -12.12
N GLU A 268 -10.49 -13.40 -11.55
CA GLU A 268 -9.84 -14.06 -10.42
C GLU A 268 -10.76 -14.07 -9.20
N ASP A 269 -11.41 -12.95 -8.91
CA ASP A 269 -12.40 -12.83 -7.83
C ASP A 269 -13.64 -13.69 -8.08
N VAL A 270 -14.16 -13.72 -9.31
CA VAL A 270 -15.31 -14.56 -9.68
C VAL A 270 -14.97 -16.05 -9.52
N GLU A 271 -13.78 -16.48 -9.91
CA GLU A 271 -13.31 -17.87 -9.77
C GLU A 271 -13.13 -18.23 -8.27
N THR A 272 -12.54 -17.35 -7.48
CA THR A 272 -12.38 -17.50 -6.01
C THR A 272 -13.75 -17.64 -5.32
N ALA A 273 -14.70 -16.77 -5.65
CA ALA A 273 -16.04 -16.83 -5.07
C ALA A 273 -16.83 -18.08 -5.48
N ARG A 274 -16.59 -18.63 -6.69
CA ARG A 274 -17.16 -19.91 -7.10
C ARG A 274 -16.62 -21.10 -6.31
N ALA A 275 -15.35 -21.04 -5.91
CA ALA A 275 -14.70 -22.06 -5.10
C ALA A 275 -15.05 -21.97 -3.60
N SER A 276 -15.75 -20.92 -3.17
CA SER A 276 -16.18 -20.72 -1.80
C SER A 276 -17.58 -21.29 -1.55
N CYS A 277 -17.84 -21.75 -0.31
CA CYS A 277 -19.18 -22.14 0.16
C CYS A 277 -19.99 -20.96 0.72
N ARG A 278 -19.42 -19.74 0.72
CA ARG A 278 -20.06 -18.54 1.29
C ARG A 278 -20.81 -17.75 0.21
N PRO A 279 -21.74 -16.86 0.60
CA PRO A 279 -22.36 -15.91 -0.33
C PRO A 279 -21.29 -15.10 -1.09
N ARG A 280 -21.44 -14.98 -2.41
CA ARG A 280 -20.42 -14.36 -3.28
C ARG A 280 -20.09 -12.92 -2.86
N HIS A 281 -21.10 -12.11 -2.54
CA HIS A 281 -20.92 -10.72 -2.12
C HIS A 281 -20.07 -10.60 -0.85
N GLU A 282 -20.14 -11.57 0.09
CA GLU A 282 -19.26 -11.59 1.26
C GLU A 282 -17.81 -11.89 0.88
N VAL A 283 -17.60 -12.84 -0.03
CA VAL A 283 -16.25 -13.19 -0.52
C VAL A 283 -15.63 -12.03 -1.26
N TYR A 284 -16.39 -11.37 -2.15
CA TYR A 284 -15.90 -10.19 -2.87
C TYR A 284 -15.51 -9.05 -1.91
N ARG A 285 -16.33 -8.80 -0.88
CA ARG A 285 -15.99 -7.78 0.12
C ARG A 285 -14.73 -8.12 0.91
N ASP A 286 -14.53 -9.40 1.24
CA ASP A 286 -13.31 -9.85 1.93
C ASP A 286 -12.07 -9.75 1.01
N LEU A 287 -12.18 -10.04 -0.28
CA LEU A 287 -11.12 -9.84 -1.27
C LEU A 287 -10.77 -8.35 -1.42
N ARG A 288 -11.78 -7.49 -1.55
CA ARG A 288 -11.60 -6.03 -1.63
C ARG A 288 -10.97 -5.44 -0.36
N ALA A 289 -11.40 -5.90 0.81
CA ALA A 289 -10.81 -5.53 2.09
C ALA A 289 -9.37 -6.02 2.23
N GLY A 290 -9.07 -7.21 1.68
CA GLY A 290 -7.69 -7.72 1.57
C GLY A 290 -6.82 -6.81 0.71
N ALA A 291 -7.34 -6.30 -0.39
CA ALA A 291 -6.65 -5.32 -1.23
C ALA A 291 -6.44 -3.97 -0.51
N GLU A 292 -7.43 -3.49 0.29
CA GLU A 292 -7.24 -2.29 1.14
C GLU A 292 -6.09 -2.45 2.14
N SER A 293 -5.83 -3.68 2.61
CA SER A 293 -4.74 -3.94 3.56
C SER A 293 -3.34 -3.79 2.97
N GLY A 294 -3.21 -3.79 1.65
CA GLY A 294 -1.93 -3.89 0.95
C GLY A 294 -1.28 -5.27 1.00
N TRP A 295 -1.90 -6.28 1.66
CA TRP A 295 -1.40 -7.65 1.76
C TRP A 295 -2.28 -8.62 0.97
N ASP A 296 -2.42 -8.39 -0.32
CA ASP A 296 -3.25 -9.16 -1.25
C ASP A 296 -2.40 -10.15 -2.09
N PHE A 297 -2.38 -11.48 -1.73
CA PHE A 297 -3.02 -11.96 -0.52
C PHE A 297 -2.04 -12.67 0.40
N SER A 298 -2.51 -13.05 1.58
CA SER A 298 -1.74 -13.70 2.63
C SER A 298 -2.61 -14.68 3.40
N SER A 299 -2.01 -15.77 3.89
CA SER A 299 -2.62 -16.67 4.88
C SER A 299 -3.15 -15.94 6.13
N ARG A 300 -2.67 -14.73 6.37
CA ARG A 300 -3.13 -13.81 7.41
C ARG A 300 -4.66 -13.66 7.42
N TRP A 301 -5.26 -13.62 6.24
CA TRP A 301 -6.69 -13.37 6.04
C TRP A 301 -7.53 -14.65 5.90
N LEU A 302 -6.90 -15.83 5.79
CA LEU A 302 -7.56 -17.08 5.44
C LEU A 302 -7.93 -17.92 6.66
N ASP A 303 -8.99 -18.70 6.58
CA ASP A 303 -9.30 -19.75 7.54
C ASP A 303 -8.45 -21.00 7.30
N ASP A 304 -8.31 -21.40 6.05
CA ASP A 304 -7.38 -22.41 5.59
C ASP A 304 -6.25 -21.69 4.86
N ALA A 305 -5.06 -21.71 5.43
CA ALA A 305 -3.88 -21.00 4.94
C ALA A 305 -3.51 -21.30 3.48
N HIS A 306 -4.02 -22.41 2.90
CA HIS A 306 -3.74 -22.84 1.53
C HIS A 306 -4.91 -22.64 0.55
N ARG A 307 -5.97 -21.91 0.97
CA ARG A 307 -7.19 -21.75 0.16
C ARG A 307 -7.72 -20.32 0.22
N LEU A 308 -7.42 -19.51 -0.79
CA LEU A 308 -7.90 -18.12 -0.91
C LEU A 308 -9.43 -18.01 -0.77
N ALA A 309 -10.19 -18.98 -1.26
CA ALA A 309 -11.66 -19.03 -1.15
C ALA A 309 -12.18 -19.04 0.32
N THR A 310 -11.30 -19.20 1.32
CA THR A 310 -11.61 -19.12 2.75
C THR A 310 -11.32 -17.76 3.37
N ILE A 311 -11.08 -16.73 2.56
CA ILE A 311 -10.74 -15.37 2.99
C ILE A 311 -11.82 -14.75 3.88
N ARG A 312 -11.40 -14.05 4.96
CA ARG A 312 -12.27 -13.47 5.99
C ARG A 312 -11.76 -12.12 6.50
N THR A 313 -11.18 -11.32 5.64
CA THR A 313 -10.51 -10.06 6.03
C THR A 313 -11.40 -9.17 6.89
N THR A 314 -12.69 -9.03 6.53
CA THR A 314 -13.63 -8.19 7.29
C THR A 314 -13.98 -8.71 8.69
N SER A 315 -13.59 -9.93 9.02
CA SER A 315 -13.75 -10.54 10.35
C SER A 315 -12.54 -10.30 11.26
N ILE A 316 -11.49 -9.67 10.77
CA ILE A 316 -10.21 -9.51 11.43
C ILE A 316 -9.97 -8.04 11.77
N LEU A 317 -9.56 -7.77 13.01
CA LEU A 317 -9.04 -6.49 13.47
C LEU A 317 -7.51 -6.56 13.43
N PRO A 318 -6.88 -5.95 12.42
CA PRO A 318 -5.45 -6.12 12.20
C PRO A 318 -4.63 -5.16 13.07
N ILE A 319 -3.49 -5.65 13.57
CA ILE A 319 -2.62 -4.89 14.48
C ILE A 319 -1.98 -3.68 13.79
N ASP A 320 -1.55 -3.81 12.54
CA ASP A 320 -0.91 -2.74 11.77
C ASP A 320 -1.86 -1.56 11.53
N LEU A 321 -3.09 -1.80 11.08
CA LEU A 321 -4.09 -0.74 10.91
C LEU A 321 -4.36 0.00 12.22
N ASN A 322 -4.57 -0.75 13.32
CA ASN A 322 -4.88 -0.14 14.60
C ASN A 322 -3.68 0.59 15.20
N ALA A 323 -2.45 0.14 14.95
CA ALA A 323 -1.22 0.86 15.31
C ALA A 323 -1.05 2.16 14.49
N LEU A 324 -1.33 2.13 13.18
CA LEU A 324 -1.28 3.32 12.34
C LEU A 324 -2.36 4.35 12.72
N LEU A 325 -3.54 3.90 13.11
CA LEU A 325 -4.58 4.81 13.61
C LEU A 325 -4.23 5.41 14.98
N TYR A 326 -3.58 4.64 15.87
CA TYR A 326 -2.99 5.20 17.08
C TYR A 326 -1.98 6.31 16.74
N LYS A 327 -1.11 6.08 15.77
CA LYS A 327 -0.16 7.10 15.30
C LYS A 327 -0.87 8.34 14.77
N LEU A 328 -1.90 8.18 13.97
CA LEU A 328 -2.71 9.28 13.44
C LEU A 328 -3.37 10.09 14.58
N GLU A 329 -3.96 9.41 15.57
CA GLU A 329 -4.57 10.05 16.75
C GLU A 329 -3.55 10.84 17.57
N ARG A 330 -2.36 10.25 17.81
CA ARG A 330 -1.25 10.93 18.50
C ARG A 330 -0.77 12.16 17.76
N GLN A 331 -0.60 12.04 16.45
CA GLN A 331 -0.11 13.14 15.62
C GLN A 331 -1.12 14.30 15.56
N ILE A 332 -2.42 13.99 15.40
CA ILE A 332 -3.46 15.04 15.45
C ILE A 332 -3.41 15.75 16.84
N ALA A 333 -3.25 15.00 17.94
CA ALA A 333 -3.15 15.58 19.27
C ALA A 333 -1.95 16.55 19.38
N GLU A 334 -0.77 16.11 18.94
CA GLU A 334 0.48 16.89 19.01
C GLU A 334 0.42 18.14 18.13
N LEU A 335 -0.02 18.00 16.89
CA LEU A 335 -0.15 19.12 15.95
C LEU A 335 -1.25 20.12 16.36
N SER A 336 -2.35 19.64 16.96
CA SER A 336 -3.38 20.51 17.54
C SER A 336 -2.84 21.33 18.71
N ALA A 337 -2.00 20.74 19.56
CA ALA A 337 -1.34 21.48 20.63
C ALA A 337 -0.40 22.56 20.09
N VAL A 338 0.40 22.26 19.04
CA VAL A 338 1.26 23.22 18.34
C VAL A 338 0.44 24.39 17.76
N LYS A 339 -0.78 24.14 17.26
CA LYS A 339 -1.70 25.17 16.73
C LYS A 339 -2.51 25.86 17.85
N GLY A 340 -2.30 25.55 19.13
CA GLY A 340 -3.04 26.14 20.26
C GLY A 340 -4.48 25.63 20.40
N GLN A 341 -4.84 24.54 19.76
CA GLN A 341 -6.18 23.91 19.78
C GLN A 341 -6.27 22.90 20.93
N GLN A 342 -6.14 23.37 22.17
CA GLN A 342 -5.96 22.53 23.36
C GLN A 342 -7.08 21.47 23.55
N ALA A 343 -8.35 21.84 23.39
CA ALA A 343 -9.47 20.91 23.56
C ALA A 343 -9.42 19.76 22.52
N CYS A 344 -9.00 20.04 21.29
CA CYS A 344 -8.79 19.05 20.26
C CYS A 344 -7.61 18.13 20.62
N ALA A 345 -6.49 18.70 21.03
CA ALA A 345 -5.30 17.97 21.46
C ALA A 345 -5.62 16.96 22.58
N GLU A 346 -6.34 17.39 23.63
CA GLU A 346 -6.75 16.54 24.74
C GLU A 346 -7.75 15.44 24.30
N SER A 347 -8.67 15.78 23.39
CA SER A 347 -9.63 14.79 22.85
C SER A 347 -8.93 13.68 22.10
N PHE A 348 -8.01 14.00 21.20
CA PHE A 348 -7.28 13.02 20.42
C PHE A 348 -6.23 12.24 21.25
N ALA A 349 -5.60 12.87 22.24
CA ALA A 349 -4.76 12.17 23.20
C ALA A 349 -5.54 11.07 23.94
N ARG A 350 -6.75 11.37 24.44
CA ARG A 350 -7.63 10.36 25.08
C ARG A 350 -8.05 9.24 24.11
N ARG A 351 -8.33 9.55 22.84
CA ARG A 351 -8.65 8.53 21.82
C ARG A 351 -7.48 7.57 21.62
N ALA A 352 -6.27 8.10 21.50
CA ALA A 352 -5.05 7.31 21.40
C ALA A 352 -4.84 6.41 22.63
N GLU A 353 -5.06 6.90 23.84
CA GLU A 353 -4.96 6.11 25.08
C GLU A 353 -5.99 4.96 25.12
N ILE A 354 -7.23 5.23 24.73
CA ILE A 354 -8.28 4.20 24.65
C ILE A 354 -7.91 3.13 23.61
N ARG A 355 -7.42 3.52 22.43
CA ARG A 355 -6.97 2.60 21.39
C ARG A 355 -5.77 1.76 21.85
N LEU A 356 -4.80 2.39 22.51
CA LEU A 356 -3.64 1.68 23.08
C LEU A 356 -4.07 0.61 24.07
N ALA A 357 -4.94 0.97 25.02
CA ALA A 357 -5.47 0.02 26.01
C ALA A 357 -6.24 -1.15 25.33
N ALA A 358 -6.99 -0.86 24.27
CA ALA A 358 -7.70 -1.89 23.50
C ALA A 358 -6.73 -2.81 22.75
N ILE A 359 -5.68 -2.27 22.15
CA ILE A 359 -4.64 -3.07 21.46
C ILE A 359 -3.95 -3.97 22.47
N ASP A 360 -3.57 -3.46 23.63
CA ASP A 360 -2.94 -4.25 24.69
C ASP A 360 -3.87 -5.37 25.20
N HIS A 361 -5.16 -5.12 25.28
CA HIS A 361 -6.12 -6.11 25.76
C HIS A 361 -6.43 -7.20 24.73
N TYR A 362 -6.66 -6.82 23.46
CA TYR A 362 -7.17 -7.74 22.45
C TYR A 362 -6.08 -8.32 21.53
N LEU A 363 -5.02 -7.57 21.24
CA LEU A 363 -4.04 -7.94 20.23
C LEU A 363 -2.69 -8.35 20.81
N TRP A 364 -2.32 -7.92 22.03
CA TRP A 364 -1.09 -8.36 22.68
C TRP A 364 -1.24 -9.77 23.27
N ASN A 365 -0.26 -10.64 23.02
CA ASN A 365 -0.19 -11.97 23.59
C ASN A 365 1.07 -12.12 24.46
N PRO A 366 0.97 -12.01 25.80
CA PRO A 366 2.15 -12.05 26.67
C PRO A 366 2.84 -13.43 26.71
N ARG A 367 2.13 -14.52 26.39
CA ARG A 367 2.72 -15.87 26.34
C ARG A 367 3.56 -16.08 25.08
N ALA A 368 3.10 -15.54 23.95
CA ALA A 368 3.81 -15.60 22.69
C ALA A 368 4.87 -14.49 22.56
N GLY A 369 4.81 -13.45 23.40
CA GLY A 369 5.67 -12.27 23.32
C GLY A 369 5.52 -11.50 22.01
N ALA A 370 4.28 -11.40 21.49
CA ALA A 370 4.02 -10.77 20.19
C ALA A 370 2.59 -10.23 20.12
N TYR A 371 2.37 -9.31 19.17
CA TYR A 371 1.03 -8.87 18.81
C TYR A 371 0.47 -9.75 17.69
N PHE A 372 -0.83 -10.07 17.79
CA PHE A 372 -1.59 -10.83 16.82
C PHE A 372 -2.83 -10.08 16.41
N ASP A 373 -3.31 -10.35 15.19
CA ASP A 373 -4.62 -9.89 14.75
C ASP A 373 -5.73 -10.58 15.57
N TYR A 374 -6.87 -9.92 15.71
CA TYR A 374 -8.00 -10.41 16.48
C TYR A 374 -9.20 -10.72 15.59
N ASP A 375 -9.69 -11.96 15.63
CA ASP A 375 -10.95 -12.36 14.99
C ASP A 375 -12.14 -11.96 15.88
N TRP A 376 -12.74 -10.83 15.58
CA TRP A 376 -13.82 -10.26 16.39
C TRP A 376 -15.11 -11.08 16.34
N ARG A 377 -15.35 -11.86 15.26
CA ARG A 377 -16.51 -12.76 15.18
C ARG A 377 -16.34 -14.00 16.03
N ARG A 378 -15.11 -14.47 16.22
CA ARG A 378 -14.78 -15.66 17.04
C ARG A 378 -14.36 -15.30 18.45
N GLY A 379 -14.14 -14.03 18.74
CA GLY A 379 -13.73 -13.53 20.06
C GLY A 379 -12.36 -14.04 20.49
N ARG A 380 -11.39 -14.19 19.56
CA ARG A 380 -10.05 -14.69 19.87
C ARG A 380 -8.99 -14.13 18.93
N GLN A 381 -7.77 -14.11 19.40
CA GLN A 381 -6.62 -13.80 18.57
C GLN A 381 -6.43 -14.85 17.46
N ARG A 382 -5.86 -14.41 16.34
CA ARG A 382 -5.33 -15.28 15.30
C ARG A 382 -4.07 -15.98 15.83
N ASP A 383 -3.76 -17.13 15.27
CA ASP A 383 -2.62 -17.97 15.66
C ASP A 383 -1.42 -17.88 14.68
N ASN A 384 -1.58 -17.14 13.58
CA ASN A 384 -0.53 -16.91 12.58
C ASN A 384 0.29 -15.67 12.95
N LEU A 385 1.57 -15.84 13.28
CA LEU A 385 2.49 -14.73 13.50
C LEU A 385 2.90 -14.10 12.18
N THR A 386 2.78 -12.78 12.10
CA THR A 386 3.13 -12.00 10.91
C THR A 386 4.07 -10.83 11.25
N ALA A 387 4.74 -10.29 10.25
CA ALA A 387 5.59 -9.09 10.40
C ALA A 387 4.83 -7.85 10.90
N ALA A 388 3.49 -7.85 10.80
CA ALA A 388 2.65 -6.79 11.35
C ALA A 388 2.81 -6.62 12.87
N THR A 389 3.30 -7.63 13.60
CA THR A 389 3.67 -7.55 15.03
C THR A 389 4.67 -6.43 15.33
N LEU A 390 5.41 -5.94 14.33
CA LEU A 390 6.39 -4.87 14.47
C LEU A 390 5.80 -3.46 14.26
N ALA A 391 4.58 -3.36 13.75
CA ALA A 391 3.93 -2.06 13.58
C ALA A 391 3.80 -1.26 14.90
N PRO A 392 3.47 -1.85 16.05
CA PRO A 392 3.49 -1.15 17.34
C PRO A 392 4.84 -0.56 17.72
N LEU A 393 5.95 -1.25 17.40
CA LEU A 393 7.29 -0.74 17.63
C LEU A 393 7.60 0.43 16.68
N PHE A 394 7.23 0.29 15.43
CA PHE A 394 7.45 1.31 14.40
C PHE A 394 6.78 2.64 14.74
N VAL A 395 5.54 2.60 15.24
CA VAL A 395 4.81 3.81 15.67
C VAL A 395 5.06 4.21 17.13
N ARG A 396 6.01 3.57 17.82
CA ARG A 396 6.45 3.85 19.20
C ARG A 396 5.32 3.76 20.24
N MET A 397 4.42 2.78 20.10
CA MET A 397 3.32 2.59 21.05
C MET A 397 3.57 1.46 22.07
N ALA A 398 4.48 0.53 21.78
CA ALA A 398 4.79 -0.59 22.66
C ALA A 398 5.53 -0.14 23.94
N SER A 399 5.39 -0.90 25.04
CA SER A 399 6.29 -0.73 26.18
C SER A 399 7.69 -1.31 25.87
N ALA A 400 8.69 -0.96 26.68
CA ALA A 400 10.04 -1.51 26.52
C ALA A 400 10.05 -3.03 26.68
N GLU A 401 9.23 -3.59 27.61
CA GLU A 401 9.10 -5.02 27.84
C GLU A 401 8.43 -5.72 26.67
N GLN A 402 7.38 -5.13 26.10
CA GLN A 402 6.70 -5.63 24.90
C GLN A 402 7.67 -5.63 23.71
N ALA A 403 8.41 -4.55 23.51
CA ALA A 403 9.37 -4.42 22.42
C ALA A 403 10.48 -5.50 22.54
N ALA A 404 11.01 -5.73 23.74
CA ALA A 404 12.00 -6.77 23.98
C ALA A 404 11.44 -8.19 23.68
N ALA A 405 10.21 -8.47 24.10
CA ALA A 405 9.54 -9.74 23.81
C ALA A 405 9.29 -9.93 22.31
N VAL A 406 8.81 -8.88 21.60
CA VAL A 406 8.63 -8.91 20.15
C VAL A 406 9.95 -9.14 19.44
N ALA A 407 11.02 -8.44 19.81
CA ALA A 407 12.35 -8.62 19.22
C ALA A 407 12.85 -10.06 19.35
N ALA A 408 12.68 -10.68 20.54
CA ALA A 408 13.04 -12.08 20.76
C ALA A 408 12.21 -13.04 19.89
N THR A 409 10.90 -12.84 19.82
CA THR A 409 9.97 -13.66 19.04
C THR A 409 10.24 -13.54 17.53
N VAL A 410 10.45 -12.32 17.03
CA VAL A 410 10.78 -12.04 15.62
C VAL A 410 12.10 -12.72 15.24
N ARG A 411 13.15 -12.59 16.08
CA ARG A 411 14.43 -13.29 15.85
C ARG A 411 14.25 -14.79 15.74
N ALA A 412 13.41 -15.37 16.59
CA ALA A 412 13.22 -16.83 16.63
C ALA A 412 12.33 -17.38 15.50
N ARG A 413 11.33 -16.62 15.04
CA ARG A 413 10.26 -17.15 14.18
C ARG A 413 10.18 -16.50 12.80
N LEU A 414 10.55 -15.22 12.66
CA LEU A 414 10.40 -14.48 11.38
C LEU A 414 11.73 -14.13 10.72
N LEU A 415 12.85 -14.13 11.44
CA LEU A 415 14.15 -13.88 10.81
C LEU A 415 14.49 -15.00 9.82
N ALA A 416 14.81 -14.62 8.59
CA ALA A 416 15.17 -15.51 7.49
C ALA A 416 16.57 -15.14 6.94
N PRO A 417 17.20 -15.98 6.12
CA PRO A 417 18.53 -15.67 5.56
C PRO A 417 18.60 -14.35 4.77
N GLY A 418 17.50 -13.92 4.14
CA GLY A 418 17.45 -12.69 3.34
C GLY A 418 16.71 -11.53 4.03
N GLY A 419 16.48 -11.56 5.35
CA GLY A 419 15.81 -10.51 6.10
C GLY A 419 14.60 -11.00 6.87
N LEU A 420 13.58 -10.16 7.02
CA LEU A 420 12.36 -10.47 7.75
C LEU A 420 11.32 -11.17 6.86
N ALA A 421 10.84 -12.32 7.27
CA ALA A 421 9.72 -13.01 6.61
C ALA A 421 8.39 -12.32 6.90
N THR A 422 7.51 -12.30 5.92
CA THR A 422 6.18 -11.69 5.99
C THR A 422 5.29 -12.39 7.02
N THR A 423 5.26 -13.72 6.97
CA THR A 423 4.55 -14.59 7.93
C THR A 423 5.40 -15.83 8.26
N GLU A 424 4.99 -16.58 9.27
CA GLU A 424 5.63 -17.90 9.57
C GLU A 424 5.11 -19.02 8.65
N ILE A 425 4.01 -18.81 7.93
CA ILE A 425 3.38 -19.79 7.05
C ILE A 425 4.15 -19.87 5.72
N SER A 426 4.41 -21.09 5.28
CA SER A 426 5.03 -21.38 3.98
C SER A 426 4.15 -22.33 3.16
N GLY A 427 4.26 -22.23 1.83
CA GLY A 427 3.55 -23.13 0.92
C GLY A 427 2.06 -22.80 0.73
N SER A 428 1.59 -21.65 1.19
CA SER A 428 0.22 -21.17 0.95
C SER A 428 -0.06 -20.91 -0.53
N GLY A 429 0.98 -20.52 -1.28
CA GLY A 429 0.85 -20.01 -2.64
C GLY A 429 0.64 -18.49 -2.69
N GLU A 430 0.33 -17.87 -1.55
CA GLU A 430 0.06 -16.44 -1.48
C GLU A 430 1.35 -15.63 -1.45
N GLN A 431 1.33 -14.47 -2.12
CA GLN A 431 2.55 -13.66 -2.29
C GLN A 431 3.03 -12.96 -1.01
N TRP A 432 2.14 -12.69 -0.05
CA TRP A 432 2.46 -12.09 1.25
C TRP A 432 2.67 -13.13 2.36
N ASP A 433 3.23 -14.27 1.98
CA ASP A 433 3.68 -15.34 2.89
C ASP A 433 5.12 -15.76 2.57
N ARG A 434 5.73 -16.58 3.43
CA ARG A 434 7.02 -17.22 3.13
C ARG A 434 6.93 -17.98 1.80
N PRO A 435 7.96 -17.93 0.95
CA PRO A 435 9.33 -17.46 1.26
C PRO A 435 9.57 -15.98 0.91
N ASN A 436 8.55 -15.19 0.61
CA ASN A 436 8.70 -13.83 0.12
C ASN A 436 8.94 -12.83 1.26
N GLY A 437 9.77 -11.83 0.96
CA GLY A 437 10.00 -10.64 1.76
C GLY A 437 9.77 -9.37 0.94
N TRP A 438 9.38 -8.29 1.62
CA TRP A 438 8.92 -7.05 1.06
C TRP A 438 9.63 -5.86 1.69
N ALA A 439 10.12 -4.94 0.87
CA ALA A 439 10.86 -3.77 1.35
C ALA A 439 10.14 -2.95 2.43
N PRO A 440 8.81 -2.69 2.34
CA PRO A 440 8.05 -2.02 3.39
C PRO A 440 8.18 -2.67 4.75
N LEU A 441 8.10 -3.99 4.82
CA LEU A 441 8.16 -4.73 6.09
C LEU A 441 9.58 -4.76 6.68
N GLN A 442 10.61 -4.76 5.84
CA GLN A 442 12.00 -4.61 6.31
C GLN A 442 12.18 -3.25 6.98
N TRP A 443 11.73 -2.17 6.31
CA TRP A 443 11.81 -0.81 6.85
C TRP A 443 11.07 -0.67 8.18
N ILE A 444 9.81 -1.11 8.25
CA ILE A 444 9.01 -1.09 9.49
C ILE A 444 9.72 -1.82 10.61
N ALA A 445 10.31 -2.99 10.32
CA ALA A 445 11.03 -3.78 11.31
C ALA A 445 12.30 -3.09 11.80
N ILE A 446 13.15 -2.66 10.88
CA ILE A 446 14.43 -2.01 11.19
C ILE A 446 14.17 -0.77 12.05
N ARG A 447 13.30 0.13 11.59
CA ARG A 447 12.99 1.36 12.33
C ARG A 447 12.30 1.10 13.67
N GLY A 448 11.34 0.16 13.69
CA GLY A 448 10.66 -0.22 14.92
C GLY A 448 11.62 -0.76 15.99
N LEU A 449 12.54 -1.63 15.60
CA LEU A 449 13.56 -2.17 16.50
C LEU A 449 14.55 -1.10 16.99
N GLN A 450 15.01 -0.23 16.11
CA GLN A 450 15.91 0.89 16.46
C GLN A 450 15.27 1.85 17.47
N HIS A 451 13.96 2.12 17.38
CA HIS A 451 13.24 2.98 18.32
C HIS A 451 13.32 2.49 19.78
N TYR A 452 13.59 1.21 19.99
CA TYR A 452 13.67 0.58 21.32
C TYR A 452 15.08 0.07 21.65
N GLY A 453 16.11 0.46 20.88
CA GLY A 453 17.50 0.09 21.13
C GLY A 453 17.84 -1.37 20.80
N HIS A 454 17.03 -2.06 19.99
CA HIS A 454 17.32 -3.40 19.49
C HIS A 454 18.16 -3.36 18.20
N ASP A 455 19.20 -2.50 18.20
CA ASP A 455 20.03 -2.16 17.03
C ASP A 455 20.70 -3.38 16.39
N ALA A 456 21.16 -4.34 17.20
CA ALA A 456 21.80 -5.55 16.68
C ALA A 456 20.87 -6.43 15.83
N LEU A 457 19.56 -6.50 16.15
CA LEU A 457 18.60 -7.23 15.33
C LEU A 457 18.18 -6.40 14.12
N ALA A 458 18.04 -5.09 14.29
CA ALA A 458 17.76 -4.17 13.19
C ALA A 458 18.84 -4.25 12.11
N LEU A 459 20.12 -4.18 12.51
CA LEU A 459 21.27 -4.31 11.61
C LEU A 459 21.32 -5.70 10.94
N ASP A 460 21.06 -6.78 11.66
CA ASP A 460 21.03 -8.14 11.09
C ASP A 460 19.95 -8.26 9.98
N ILE A 461 18.76 -7.66 10.17
CA ILE A 461 17.72 -7.62 9.14
C ILE A 461 18.15 -6.77 7.94
N GLU A 462 18.73 -5.60 8.20
CA GLU A 462 19.22 -4.66 7.19
C GLU A 462 20.31 -5.28 6.30
N GLU A 463 21.36 -5.86 6.90
CA GLU A 463 22.46 -6.51 6.19
C GLU A 463 21.97 -7.65 5.30
N ARG A 464 21.07 -8.51 5.81
CA ARG A 464 20.51 -9.62 5.04
C ARG A 464 19.68 -9.11 3.87
N TRP A 465 18.84 -8.08 4.08
CA TRP A 465 18.02 -7.51 3.03
C TRP A 465 18.85 -6.84 1.94
N LEU A 466 19.77 -5.96 2.31
CA LEU A 466 20.65 -5.29 1.35
C LEU A 466 21.50 -6.31 0.57
N THR A 467 21.90 -7.41 1.21
CA THR A 467 22.68 -8.48 0.55
C THR A 467 21.86 -9.16 -0.56
N ILE A 468 20.60 -9.55 -0.31
CA ILE A 468 19.82 -10.21 -1.39
C ILE A 468 19.44 -9.25 -2.50
N VAL A 469 19.17 -7.98 -2.18
CA VAL A 469 18.91 -6.93 -3.20
C VAL A 469 20.13 -6.72 -4.06
N SER A 470 21.32 -6.56 -3.46
CA SER A 470 22.58 -6.37 -4.17
C SER A 470 22.93 -7.55 -5.07
N HIS A 471 22.78 -8.78 -4.59
CA HIS A 471 23.07 -9.99 -5.38
C HIS A 471 22.16 -10.13 -6.60
N LEU A 472 20.87 -9.78 -6.47
CA LEU A 472 19.98 -9.79 -7.63
C LEU A 472 20.38 -8.70 -8.63
N PHE A 473 20.67 -7.49 -8.13
CA PHE A 473 21.13 -6.39 -8.97
C PHE A 473 22.42 -6.72 -9.73
N GLU A 474 23.44 -7.27 -9.07
CA GLU A 474 24.69 -7.69 -9.71
C GLU A 474 24.48 -8.73 -10.81
N ARG A 475 23.53 -9.65 -10.61
CA ARG A 475 23.23 -10.73 -11.54
C ARG A 475 22.38 -10.30 -12.74
N GLU A 476 21.36 -9.46 -12.49
CA GLU A 476 20.29 -9.19 -13.44
C GLU A 476 20.09 -7.71 -13.79
N ASN A 477 20.81 -6.82 -13.09
CA ASN A 477 20.67 -5.37 -13.22
C ASN A 477 19.20 -4.90 -12.99
N LYS A 478 18.54 -5.49 -11.99
CA LYS A 478 17.12 -5.29 -11.68
C LYS A 478 16.88 -5.10 -10.20
N LEU A 479 15.86 -4.30 -9.89
CA LEU A 479 15.25 -4.16 -8.57
C LEU A 479 13.78 -4.58 -8.66
N VAL A 480 13.40 -5.60 -7.92
CA VAL A 480 12.09 -6.21 -8.06
C VAL A 480 11.16 -5.89 -6.89
N GLU A 481 9.88 -6.12 -7.10
CA GLU A 481 8.80 -5.85 -6.16
C GLU A 481 8.97 -6.58 -4.82
N LYS A 482 9.35 -7.87 -4.88
CA LYS A 482 9.48 -8.80 -3.74
C LYS A 482 10.63 -9.78 -3.97
N TYR A 483 11.21 -10.28 -2.88
CA TYR A 483 12.39 -11.15 -2.93
C TYR A 483 12.14 -12.46 -2.19
N VAL A 484 12.72 -13.56 -2.69
CA VAL A 484 12.81 -14.81 -1.93
C VAL A 484 13.87 -14.66 -0.85
N LEU A 485 13.50 -14.84 0.42
CA LEU A 485 14.36 -14.62 1.58
C LEU A 485 15.35 -15.77 1.86
N ARG A 486 15.86 -16.38 0.81
CA ARG A 486 16.91 -17.42 0.90
C ARG A 486 17.90 -17.25 -0.24
N PRO A 487 19.17 -17.61 -0.04
CA PRO A 487 20.12 -17.65 -1.16
C PRO A 487 19.64 -18.66 -2.21
N CYS A 488 19.23 -18.17 -3.36
CA CYS A 488 18.80 -19.00 -4.49
C CYS A 488 18.83 -18.17 -5.76
N THR A 489 18.82 -18.86 -6.91
CA THR A 489 18.68 -18.24 -8.23
C THR A 489 17.21 -18.07 -8.64
N GLU A 490 16.26 -18.50 -7.80
CA GLU A 490 14.83 -18.42 -8.08
C GLU A 490 14.30 -17.01 -7.80
N HIS A 491 13.37 -16.58 -8.65
CA HIS A 491 12.59 -15.38 -8.39
C HIS A 491 11.44 -15.65 -7.40
N ALA A 492 11.00 -14.60 -6.71
CA ALA A 492 9.81 -14.64 -5.89
C ALA A 492 8.59 -15.03 -6.73
N LYS A 493 7.72 -15.86 -6.15
CA LYS A 493 6.51 -16.40 -6.78
C LYS A 493 5.28 -16.08 -5.92
N GLY A 494 4.12 -16.38 -6.47
CA GLY A 494 2.82 -16.11 -5.85
C GLY A 494 2.21 -14.80 -6.33
N GLY A 495 0.89 -14.67 -6.12
CA GLY A 495 0.12 -13.54 -6.60
C GLY A 495 -0.52 -13.76 -7.98
N GLU A 496 -1.32 -12.78 -8.37
CA GLU A 496 -2.18 -12.83 -9.57
C GLU A 496 -1.44 -12.37 -10.86
N TYR A 497 -0.17 -11.92 -10.74
CA TYR A 497 0.59 -11.33 -11.85
C TYR A 497 2.09 -11.66 -11.77
N PRO A 498 2.85 -11.52 -12.89
CA PRO A 498 4.29 -11.71 -12.91
C PRO A 498 5.03 -10.71 -12.01
N LEU A 499 6.23 -11.11 -11.55
CA LEU A 499 7.12 -10.24 -10.77
C LEU A 499 7.42 -8.93 -11.51
N GLN A 500 7.25 -7.80 -10.83
CA GLN A 500 7.49 -6.46 -11.39
C GLN A 500 8.93 -6.02 -11.17
N ASP A 501 9.51 -5.29 -12.12
CA ASP A 501 10.87 -4.77 -12.10
C ASP A 501 10.90 -3.25 -11.92
N GLY A 502 11.98 -2.72 -11.35
CA GLY A 502 12.15 -1.28 -11.10
C GLY A 502 11.22 -0.70 -10.04
N PHE A 503 10.85 -1.48 -9.03
CA PHE A 503 9.72 -1.19 -8.15
C PHE A 503 10.03 -0.11 -7.10
N GLY A 504 9.18 0.94 -7.05
CA GLY A 504 9.38 2.17 -6.29
C GLY A 504 9.70 1.98 -4.80
N TRP A 505 8.96 1.13 -4.06
CA TRP A 505 9.26 0.91 -2.63
C TRP A 505 10.58 0.19 -2.38
N THR A 506 10.98 -0.75 -3.27
CA THR A 506 12.29 -1.39 -3.16
C THR A 506 13.40 -0.38 -3.41
N ASN A 507 13.24 0.45 -4.44
CA ASN A 507 14.17 1.53 -4.74
C ASN A 507 14.30 2.48 -3.55
N GLY A 508 13.17 2.93 -3.00
CA GLY A 508 13.13 3.90 -1.92
C GLY A 508 13.76 3.39 -0.62
N VAL A 509 13.33 2.22 -0.17
CA VAL A 509 13.86 1.61 1.07
C VAL A 509 15.35 1.27 0.91
N THR A 510 15.75 0.67 -0.22
CA THR A 510 17.15 0.32 -0.46
C THR A 510 18.03 1.58 -0.47
N ARG A 511 17.61 2.64 -1.16
CA ARG A 511 18.38 3.89 -1.23
C ARG A 511 18.55 4.54 0.15
N LYS A 512 17.49 4.51 0.98
CA LYS A 512 17.51 5.03 2.36
C LYS A 512 18.43 4.21 3.28
N LEU A 513 18.36 2.88 3.25
CA LEU A 513 19.21 2.00 4.04
C LEU A 513 20.69 2.12 3.64
N MET A 514 21.00 2.17 2.35
CA MET A 514 22.38 2.38 1.86
C MET A 514 23.00 3.68 2.38
N GLN A 515 22.21 4.72 2.56
CA GLN A 515 22.68 6.00 3.11
C GLN A 515 22.90 5.90 4.64
N GLN A 516 22.08 5.13 5.34
CA GLN A 516 22.22 4.93 6.80
C GLN A 516 23.43 4.06 7.15
N ASP A 517 23.80 3.09 6.29
CA ASP A 517 25.04 2.33 6.40
C ASP A 517 25.92 2.48 5.16
N PRO A 518 26.73 3.56 5.06
CA PRO A 518 27.63 3.80 3.93
C PRO A 518 28.74 2.74 3.81
N SER A 519 28.99 1.95 4.84
CA SER A 519 30.03 0.91 4.85
C SER A 519 29.56 -0.41 4.19
N HIS A 520 28.25 -0.63 4.07
CA HIS A 520 27.68 -1.84 3.51
C HIS A 520 28.12 -2.08 2.06
N GLN A 521 28.32 -3.36 1.71
CA GLN A 521 28.80 -3.76 0.35
C GLN A 521 27.88 -3.28 -0.79
N ALA A 522 26.58 -3.09 -0.53
CA ALA A 522 25.62 -2.56 -1.50
C ALA A 522 26.05 -1.21 -2.09
N ASN A 523 26.76 -0.37 -1.32
CA ASN A 523 27.29 0.90 -1.80
C ASN A 523 28.44 0.76 -2.83
N ARG A 524 28.99 -0.45 -2.98
CA ARG A 524 30.07 -0.78 -3.95
C ARG A 524 29.60 -1.73 -5.04
N CYS A 525 28.33 -2.15 -4.98
CA CYS A 525 27.72 -3.08 -5.90
C CYS A 525 27.58 -2.45 -7.29
N ARG A 526 27.94 -3.18 -8.34
CA ARG A 526 27.79 -2.79 -9.75
C ARG A 526 27.14 -3.91 -10.53
N ALA A 527 26.32 -3.54 -11.51
CA ALA A 527 25.69 -4.48 -12.42
C ALA A 527 26.74 -5.33 -13.16
N GLY A 528 26.43 -6.59 -13.43
CA GLY A 528 27.31 -7.49 -14.20
C GLY A 528 28.58 -7.97 -13.51
N HIS A 529 28.83 -7.62 -12.25
CA HIS A 529 30.03 -8.00 -11.49
C HIS A 529 29.77 -9.09 -10.45
N CYS A 530 28.91 -10.06 -10.76
CA CYS A 530 28.61 -11.18 -9.87
C CYS A 530 29.89 -11.96 -9.53
N ARG A 531 30.41 -11.82 -8.30
CA ARG A 531 31.42 -12.74 -7.78
C ARG A 531 30.71 -14.02 -7.34
N PRO A 532 31.20 -15.22 -7.72
CA PRO A 532 30.63 -16.44 -7.18
C PRO A 532 30.74 -16.42 -5.65
N PRO A 533 29.74 -16.94 -4.94
CA PRO A 533 29.79 -17.01 -3.48
C PRO A 533 31.03 -17.82 -3.06
N ALA A 534 31.77 -17.28 -2.09
CA ALA A 534 32.94 -17.91 -1.51
C ALA A 534 32.58 -19.14 -0.68
#